data_441c2b9349ad2d8766084f15906068d8
#
_entry.id   441c2b9349ad2d8766084f15906068d8
#
_cell.length_a   1.000
_cell.length_b   1.000
_cell.length_c   1.000
_cell.angle_alpha   90.00
_cell.angle_beta   90.00
_cell.angle_gamma   90.00
#
_symmetry.space_group_name_H-M   'P 1'
#
loop_
_entity.id
_entity.type
_entity.pdbx_description
1 polymer ?
#
loop_
_entity_poly.entity_id
_entity_poly.type
_entity_poly.pdbx_seq_one_letter_code
_entity_poly.pdbx_strand_id
1 'polypeptide(L)'
;RLVFDPAACAVVGVVAIVNAVQVMGEFAAVSSAALDTPATDSQISGGLIANGLVGMLSGFLGGVPTATFGQNVGIIAENKVVNRMVFTLAAAILLIAGLLPKCAAVLTSIPQPVIGGATIGVFATIGMNGVVMFARHGLSQRDTTLMGLSIAFGTGIERTAGALGGAGFPAWV
;
A
#
# COMPACT_ATOMS: atom_id res chain seq x y z
N ARG A 1 -6.02 19.29 20.08
CA ARG A 1 -7.50 19.40 20.07
C ARG A 1 -8.00 18.54 18.93
N LEU A 2 -8.83 17.55 19.24
CA LEU A 2 -9.58 16.79 18.24
C LEU A 2 -10.67 17.73 17.69
N VAL A 3 -10.57 18.08 16.43
CA VAL A 3 -11.58 18.87 15.71
C VAL A 3 -12.25 17.92 14.73
N PHE A 4 -13.56 17.80 14.81
CA PHE A 4 -14.34 17.00 13.88
C PHE A 4 -14.70 17.87 12.68
N ASP A 5 -14.10 17.55 11.52
CA ASP A 5 -14.43 18.15 10.23
C ASP A 5 -15.15 17.13 9.35
N PRO A 6 -16.43 17.32 9.01
CA PRO A 6 -17.20 16.39 8.20
C PRO A 6 -16.62 16.17 6.80
N ALA A 7 -16.02 17.22 6.21
CA ALA A 7 -15.43 17.12 4.87
C ALA A 7 -14.18 16.24 4.90
N ALA A 8 -13.29 16.44 5.88
CA ALA A 8 -12.12 15.60 6.08
C ALA A 8 -12.52 14.14 6.37
N CYS A 9 -13.56 13.91 7.17
CA CYS A 9 -14.07 12.57 7.46
C CYS A 9 -14.60 11.87 6.20
N ALA A 10 -15.29 12.58 5.31
CA ALA A 10 -15.78 12.03 4.06
C ALA A 10 -14.63 11.60 3.14
N VAL A 11 -13.61 12.44 2.99
CA VAL A 11 -12.42 12.15 2.18
C VAL A 11 -11.67 10.95 2.73
N VAL A 12 -11.39 10.93 4.04
CA VAL A 12 -10.72 9.80 4.70
C VAL A 12 -11.56 8.53 4.57
N GLY A 13 -12.90 8.62 4.63
CA GLY A 13 -13.80 7.49 4.42
C GLY A 13 -13.67 6.89 3.02
N VAL A 14 -13.63 7.72 1.98
CA VAL A 14 -13.42 7.25 0.60
C VAL A 14 -12.06 6.59 0.45
N VAL A 15 -10.99 7.22 0.97
CA VAL A 15 -9.63 6.64 0.95
C VAL A 15 -9.59 5.31 1.69
N ALA A 16 -10.29 5.18 2.81
CA ALA A 16 -10.35 3.93 3.56
C ALA A 16 -11.03 2.80 2.76
N ILE A 17 -12.08 3.10 2.00
CA ILE A 17 -12.72 2.12 1.10
C ILE A 17 -11.75 1.67 0.00
N VAL A 18 -11.06 2.61 -0.64
CA VAL A 18 -10.05 2.31 -1.67
C VAL A 18 -8.93 1.46 -1.08
N ASN A 19 -8.44 1.80 0.12
CA ASN A 19 -7.43 1.02 0.83
C ASN A 19 -7.93 -0.41 1.15
N ALA A 20 -9.19 -0.57 1.54
CA ALA A 20 -9.76 -1.91 1.79
C ALA A 20 -9.76 -2.77 0.52
N VAL A 21 -10.10 -2.21 -0.64
CA VAL A 21 -10.03 -2.91 -1.93
C VAL A 21 -8.58 -3.27 -2.28
N GLN A 22 -7.64 -2.37 -2.07
CA GLN A 22 -6.22 -2.62 -2.26
C GLN A 22 -5.73 -3.78 -1.39
N VAL A 23 -6.05 -3.78 -0.10
CA VAL A 23 -5.69 -4.84 0.86
C VAL A 23 -6.21 -6.20 0.39
N MET A 24 -7.47 -6.28 -0.08
CA MET A 24 -8.02 -7.51 -0.64
C MET A 24 -7.22 -8.01 -1.85
N GLY A 25 -6.84 -7.11 -2.75
CA GLY A 25 -6.00 -7.43 -3.90
C GLY A 25 -4.62 -7.96 -3.51
N GLU A 26 -3.98 -7.35 -2.53
CA GLU A 26 -2.67 -7.77 -2.03
C GLU A 26 -2.71 -9.13 -1.32
N PHE A 27 -3.74 -9.41 -0.52
CA PHE A 27 -3.95 -10.74 0.06
C PHE A 27 -4.15 -11.82 -1.01
N ALA A 28 -4.96 -11.54 -2.02
CA ALA A 28 -5.16 -12.45 -3.15
C ALA A 28 -3.85 -12.69 -3.92
N ALA A 29 -3.06 -11.63 -4.13
CA ALA A 29 -1.78 -11.70 -4.82
C ALA A 29 -0.75 -12.54 -4.05
N VAL A 30 -0.60 -12.31 -2.74
CA VAL A 30 0.32 -13.08 -1.88
C VAL A 30 -0.09 -14.54 -1.84
N SER A 31 -1.37 -14.83 -1.64
CA SER A 31 -1.88 -16.20 -1.57
C SER A 31 -1.64 -16.96 -2.87
N SER A 32 -1.92 -16.33 -4.00
CA SER A 32 -1.70 -16.92 -5.33
C SER A 32 -0.21 -17.09 -5.65
N ALA A 33 0.63 -16.11 -5.33
CA ALA A 33 2.04 -16.13 -5.71
C ALA A 33 2.92 -16.99 -4.81
N ALA A 34 2.61 -17.06 -3.51
CA ALA A 34 3.46 -17.71 -2.53
C ALA A 34 2.92 -19.07 -2.05
N LEU A 35 1.60 -19.24 -2.00
CA LEU A 35 0.94 -20.46 -1.53
C LEU A 35 0.36 -21.31 -2.65
N ASP A 36 0.32 -20.80 -3.89
CA ASP A 36 -0.32 -21.42 -5.05
C ASP A 36 -1.81 -21.79 -4.79
N THR A 37 -2.44 -21.12 -3.84
CA THR A 37 -3.85 -21.33 -3.45
C THR A 37 -4.59 -20.00 -3.41
N PRO A 38 -5.90 -19.96 -3.75
CA PRO A 38 -6.68 -18.75 -3.59
C PRO A 38 -6.82 -18.40 -2.10
N ALA A 39 -6.81 -17.09 -1.81
CA ALA A 39 -7.05 -16.61 -0.45
C ALA A 39 -8.47 -16.98 0.00
N THR A 40 -8.61 -17.50 1.21
CA THR A 40 -9.92 -17.82 1.79
C THR A 40 -10.60 -16.55 2.32
N ASP A 41 -11.93 -16.52 2.29
CA ASP A 41 -12.72 -15.38 2.79
C ASP A 41 -12.39 -15.04 4.25
N SER A 42 -12.09 -16.05 5.07
CA SER A 42 -11.67 -15.87 6.45
C SER A 42 -10.32 -15.16 6.58
N GLN A 43 -9.38 -15.44 5.68
CA GLN A 43 -8.06 -14.78 5.67
C GLN A 43 -8.19 -13.33 5.24
N ILE A 44 -8.97 -13.06 4.20
CA ILE A 44 -9.23 -11.70 3.72
C ILE A 44 -9.94 -10.87 4.78
N SER A 45 -10.99 -11.41 5.37
CA SER A 45 -11.76 -10.76 6.43
C SER A 45 -10.90 -10.47 7.67
N GLY A 46 -10.13 -11.45 8.13
CA GLY A 46 -9.20 -11.27 9.26
C GLY A 46 -8.14 -10.21 8.98
N GLY A 47 -7.60 -10.18 7.77
CA GLY A 47 -6.62 -9.17 7.34
C GLY A 47 -7.21 -7.76 7.28
N LEU A 48 -8.42 -7.60 6.76
CA LEU A 48 -9.13 -6.31 6.73
C LEU A 48 -9.41 -5.78 8.15
N ILE A 49 -9.88 -6.64 9.05
CA ILE A 49 -10.12 -6.26 10.44
C ILE A 49 -8.81 -5.84 11.12
N ALA A 50 -7.74 -6.61 10.93
CA ALA A 50 -6.43 -6.28 11.49
C ALA A 50 -5.91 -4.94 10.96
N ASN A 51 -5.99 -4.70 9.65
CA ASN A 51 -5.59 -3.43 9.04
C ASN A 51 -6.41 -2.24 9.58
N GLY A 52 -7.73 -2.42 9.71
CA GLY A 52 -8.62 -1.41 10.28
C GLY A 52 -8.28 -1.08 11.74
N LEU A 53 -8.03 -2.09 12.57
CA LEU A 53 -7.66 -1.91 13.98
C LEU A 53 -6.31 -1.18 14.11
N VAL A 54 -5.31 -1.54 13.31
CA VAL A 54 -4.01 -0.85 13.31
C VAL A 54 -4.16 0.60 12.85
N GLY A 55 -4.97 0.86 11.82
CA GLY A 55 -5.27 2.21 11.36
C GLY A 55 -5.95 3.06 12.44
N MET A 56 -6.90 2.49 13.18
CA MET A 56 -7.55 3.16 14.32
C MET A 56 -6.54 3.49 15.43
N LEU A 57 -5.71 2.51 15.82
CA LEU A 57 -4.68 2.70 16.84
C LEU A 57 -3.68 3.79 16.42
N SER A 58 -3.25 3.79 15.16
CA SER A 58 -2.37 4.82 14.62
C SER A 58 -3.00 6.21 14.73
N GLY A 59 -4.28 6.34 14.36
CA GLY A 59 -5.02 7.61 14.49
C GLY A 59 -5.13 8.08 15.94
N PHE A 60 -5.38 7.20 16.91
CA PHE A 60 -5.40 7.54 18.33
C PHE A 60 -4.04 8.02 18.84
N LEU A 61 -2.96 7.45 18.34
CA LEU A 61 -1.60 7.86 18.70
C LEU A 61 -1.13 9.12 17.96
N GLY A 62 -1.99 9.71 17.13
CA GLY A 62 -1.64 10.89 16.34
C GLY A 62 -0.78 10.58 15.10
N GLY A 63 -0.72 9.32 14.70
CA GLY A 63 -0.03 8.86 13.49
C GLY A 63 -0.93 8.94 12.25
N VAL A 64 -0.30 8.72 11.09
CA VAL A 64 -1.00 8.60 9.81
C VAL A 64 -1.63 7.20 9.71
N PRO A 65 -2.84 7.06 9.12
CA PRO A 65 -3.42 5.76 8.85
C PRO A 65 -2.43 4.87 8.07
N THR A 66 -2.28 3.62 8.53
CA THR A 66 -1.38 2.67 7.89
C THR A 66 -2.04 2.09 6.65
N ALA A 67 -1.28 1.97 5.57
CA ALA A 67 -1.65 1.23 4.38
C ALA A 67 -0.75 0.00 4.23
N THR A 68 -1.24 -1.02 3.57
CA THR A 68 -0.43 -2.18 3.20
C THR A 68 0.55 -1.80 2.08
N PHE A 69 1.73 -2.37 2.12
CA PHE A 69 2.80 -2.08 1.16
C PHE A 69 2.87 -3.19 0.11
N GLY A 70 2.41 -2.90 -1.11
CA GLY A 70 2.44 -3.83 -2.25
C GLY A 70 3.84 -4.34 -2.60
N GLN A 71 4.90 -3.60 -2.24
CA GLN A 71 6.29 -4.02 -2.37
C GLN A 71 6.57 -5.34 -1.64
N ASN A 72 5.98 -5.53 -0.46
CA ASN A 72 6.15 -6.76 0.30
C ASN A 72 5.54 -7.97 -0.43
N VAL A 73 4.48 -7.78 -1.19
CA VAL A 73 3.87 -8.81 -2.04
C VAL A 73 4.89 -9.33 -3.04
N GLY A 74 5.61 -8.43 -3.72
CA GLY A 74 6.66 -8.78 -4.68
C GLY A 74 7.80 -9.57 -4.03
N ILE A 75 8.28 -9.11 -2.86
CA ILE A 75 9.36 -9.78 -2.11
C ILE A 75 8.92 -11.19 -1.65
N ILE A 76 7.69 -11.34 -1.17
CA ILE A 76 7.16 -12.63 -0.75
C ILE A 76 6.99 -13.57 -1.94
N ALA A 77 6.48 -13.07 -3.06
CA ALA A 77 6.31 -13.84 -4.30
C ALA A 77 7.64 -14.38 -4.85
N GLU A 78 8.70 -13.59 -4.75
CA GLU A 78 10.04 -13.94 -5.21
C GLU A 78 10.73 -14.93 -4.27
N ASN A 79 10.70 -14.68 -2.98
CA ASN A 79 11.39 -15.50 -1.98
C ASN A 79 10.57 -16.69 -1.48
N LYS A 80 9.26 -16.71 -1.71
CA LYS A 80 8.29 -17.72 -1.22
C LYS A 80 8.36 -17.98 0.29
N VAL A 81 8.78 -16.99 1.06
CA VAL A 81 8.87 -17.09 2.52
C VAL A 81 7.53 -16.67 3.12
N VAL A 82 6.75 -17.65 3.59
CA VAL A 82 5.43 -17.44 4.23
C VAL A 82 5.38 -17.93 5.68
N ASN A 83 6.53 -18.07 6.33
CA ASN A 83 6.60 -18.56 7.69
C ASN A 83 6.15 -17.49 8.69
N ARG A 84 5.18 -17.82 9.53
CA ARG A 84 4.65 -16.93 10.59
C ARG A 84 5.74 -16.39 11.52
N MET A 85 6.73 -17.22 11.87
CA MET A 85 7.82 -16.83 12.78
C MET A 85 8.65 -15.68 12.18
N VAL A 86 8.90 -15.69 10.87
CA VAL A 86 9.66 -14.63 10.20
C VAL A 86 8.91 -13.30 10.28
N PHE A 87 7.61 -13.30 10.00
CA PHE A 87 6.78 -12.09 10.06
C PHE A 87 6.62 -11.58 11.50
N THR A 88 6.44 -12.49 12.48
CA THR A 88 6.36 -12.10 13.88
C THR A 88 7.67 -11.49 14.38
N LEU A 89 8.81 -12.07 13.99
CA LEU A 89 10.12 -11.53 14.35
C LEU A 89 10.36 -10.17 13.69
N ALA A 90 10.00 -10.01 12.40
CA ALA A 90 10.09 -8.73 11.71
C ALA A 90 9.21 -7.66 12.38
N ALA A 91 7.98 -8.01 12.76
CA ALA A 91 7.09 -7.12 13.50
C ALA A 91 7.66 -6.70 14.86
N ALA A 92 8.25 -7.66 15.60
CA ALA A 92 8.90 -7.37 16.88
C ALA A 92 10.11 -6.44 16.72
N ILE A 93 10.94 -6.65 15.70
CA ILE A 93 12.08 -5.77 15.39
C ILE A 93 11.60 -4.35 15.06
N LEU A 94 10.56 -4.23 14.22
CA LEU A 94 9.99 -2.93 13.87
C LEU A 94 9.36 -2.23 15.07
N LEU A 95 8.69 -2.97 15.96
CA LEU A 95 8.14 -2.42 17.19
C LEU A 95 9.23 -1.86 18.09
N ILE A 96 10.31 -2.62 18.32
CA ILE A 96 11.47 -2.18 19.12
C ILE A 96 12.14 -0.95 18.46
N ALA A 97 12.34 -0.99 17.14
CA ALA A 97 12.92 0.13 16.41
C ALA A 97 12.05 1.40 16.49
N GLY A 98 10.73 1.26 16.46
CA GLY A 98 9.79 2.36 16.61
C GLY A 98 9.77 2.98 18.01
N LEU A 99 10.04 2.19 19.05
CA LEU A 99 10.16 2.66 20.43
C LEU A 99 11.48 3.38 20.71
N LEU A 100 12.49 3.19 19.87
CA LEU A 100 13.82 3.79 20.03
C LEU A 100 13.99 5.00 19.11
N PRO A 101 13.90 6.25 19.63
CA PRO A 101 14.04 7.47 18.81
C PRO A 101 15.37 7.54 18.05
N LYS A 102 16.42 6.90 18.57
CA LYS A 102 17.73 6.83 17.92
C LYS A 102 17.69 6.06 16.59
N CYS A 103 16.88 5.00 16.49
CA CYS A 103 16.71 4.25 15.25
C CYS A 103 16.03 5.11 14.18
N ALA A 104 15.00 5.87 14.57
CA ALA A 104 14.34 6.81 13.67
C ALA A 104 15.34 7.90 13.17
N ALA A 105 16.16 8.45 14.07
CA ALA A 105 17.15 9.45 13.70
C ALA A 105 18.20 8.91 12.70
N VAL A 106 18.61 7.66 12.84
CA VAL A 106 19.53 7.02 11.87
C VAL A 106 18.86 6.86 10.51
N LEU A 107 17.59 6.42 10.47
CA LEU A 107 16.85 6.27 9.22
C LEU A 107 16.62 7.61 8.51
N THR A 108 16.33 8.66 9.26
CA THR A 108 16.14 10.01 8.69
C THR A 108 17.46 10.67 8.25
N SER A 109 18.61 10.18 8.69
CA SER A 109 19.93 10.68 8.25
C SER A 109 20.35 10.16 6.88
N ILE A 110 19.64 9.16 6.32
CA ILE A 110 19.94 8.60 5.00
C ILE A 110 19.61 9.65 3.92
N PRO A 111 20.57 10.03 3.06
CA PRO A 111 20.31 11.00 2.00
C PRO A 111 19.23 10.53 1.02
N GLN A 112 18.33 11.41 0.66
CA GLN A 112 17.23 11.15 -0.30
C GLN A 112 17.68 10.46 -1.61
N PRO A 113 18.81 10.84 -2.24
CA PRO A 113 19.28 10.18 -3.45
C PRO A 113 19.63 8.71 -3.26
N VAL A 114 20.12 8.32 -2.07
CA VAL A 114 20.43 6.91 -1.75
C VAL A 114 19.16 6.09 -1.67
N ILE A 115 18.14 6.62 -0.98
CA ILE A 115 16.81 5.99 -0.89
C ILE A 115 16.21 5.88 -2.29
N GLY A 116 16.24 6.96 -3.08
CA GLY A 116 15.72 6.98 -4.45
C GLY A 116 16.39 5.92 -5.33
N GLY A 117 17.73 5.81 -5.29
CA GLY A 117 18.47 4.80 -6.04
C GLY A 117 18.11 3.37 -5.65
N ALA A 118 18.01 3.08 -4.35
CA ALA A 118 17.64 1.76 -3.84
C ALA A 118 16.20 1.38 -4.20
N THR A 119 15.28 2.34 -4.23
CA THR A 119 13.85 2.09 -4.49
C THR A 119 13.53 1.90 -5.98
N ILE A 120 14.34 2.37 -6.91
CA ILE A 120 14.10 2.21 -8.36
C ILE A 120 13.94 0.73 -8.73
N GLY A 121 14.87 -0.13 -8.28
CA GLY A 121 14.80 -1.57 -8.56
C GLY A 121 13.56 -2.22 -7.98
N VAL A 122 13.20 -1.85 -6.74
CA VAL A 122 12.01 -2.36 -6.06
C VAL A 122 10.74 -1.96 -6.82
N PHE A 123 10.59 -0.69 -7.20
CA PHE A 123 9.43 -0.22 -7.96
C PHE A 123 9.34 -0.85 -9.35
N ALA A 124 10.48 -1.05 -10.04
CA ALA A 124 10.50 -1.75 -11.31
C ALA A 124 9.98 -3.20 -11.18
N THR A 125 10.42 -3.92 -10.14
CA THR A 125 9.97 -5.29 -9.87
C THR A 125 8.47 -5.34 -9.55
N ILE A 126 7.95 -4.39 -8.77
CA ILE A 126 6.51 -4.30 -8.45
C ILE A 126 5.70 -4.06 -9.72
N GLY A 127 6.12 -3.11 -10.55
CA GLY A 127 5.45 -2.82 -11.82
C GLY A 127 5.40 -4.05 -12.72
N MET A 128 6.53 -4.76 -12.83
CA MET A 128 6.59 -6.01 -13.62
C MET A 128 5.74 -7.13 -13.03
N ASN A 129 5.70 -7.30 -11.71
CA ASN A 129 4.85 -8.29 -11.07
C ASN A 129 3.36 -8.01 -11.34
N GLY A 130 2.94 -6.74 -11.34
CA GLY A 130 1.60 -6.35 -11.76
C GLY A 130 1.30 -6.78 -13.21
N VAL A 131 2.18 -6.48 -14.13
CA VAL A 131 2.04 -6.88 -15.55
C VAL A 131 1.97 -8.41 -15.71
N VAL A 132 2.86 -9.14 -15.05
CA VAL A 132 2.88 -10.62 -15.09
C VAL A 132 1.60 -11.21 -14.52
N MET A 133 1.08 -10.65 -13.44
CA MET A 133 -0.15 -11.11 -12.81
C MET A 133 -1.36 -10.97 -13.76
N PHE A 134 -1.46 -9.85 -14.46
CA PHE A 134 -2.48 -9.67 -15.48
C PHE A 134 -2.30 -10.59 -16.69
N ALA A 135 -1.07 -10.76 -17.16
CA ALA A 135 -0.78 -11.61 -18.31
C ALA A 135 -1.14 -13.09 -18.08
N ARG A 136 -1.04 -13.58 -16.84
CA ARG A 136 -1.38 -14.96 -16.46
C ARG A 136 -2.88 -15.28 -16.58
N HIS A 137 -3.76 -14.30 -16.42
CA HIS A 137 -5.22 -14.51 -16.43
C HIS A 137 -5.86 -14.32 -17.80
N GLY A 138 -5.07 -14.03 -18.84
CA GLY A 138 -5.59 -13.75 -20.19
C GLY A 138 -6.35 -12.41 -20.20
N LEU A 139 -5.74 -11.39 -20.78
CA LEU A 139 -6.32 -10.03 -20.83
C LEU A 139 -7.50 -10.01 -21.78
N SER A 140 -8.70 -9.79 -21.24
CA SER A 140 -9.86 -9.38 -22.01
C SER A 140 -9.68 -7.94 -22.52
N GLN A 141 -10.31 -7.60 -23.65
CA GLN A 141 -10.33 -6.23 -24.17
C GLN A 141 -10.80 -5.22 -23.09
N ARG A 142 -11.76 -5.61 -22.28
CA ARG A 142 -12.28 -4.81 -21.16
C ARG A 142 -11.20 -4.59 -20.09
N ASP A 143 -10.46 -5.62 -19.73
CA ASP A 143 -9.43 -5.54 -18.69
C ASP A 143 -8.29 -4.64 -19.13
N THR A 144 -7.87 -4.75 -20.39
CA THR A 144 -6.86 -3.87 -21.00
C THR A 144 -7.29 -2.41 -20.98
N THR A 145 -8.56 -2.13 -21.30
CA THR A 145 -9.10 -0.77 -21.26
C THR A 145 -9.16 -0.21 -19.86
N LEU A 146 -9.62 -1.00 -18.89
CA LEU A 146 -9.67 -0.61 -17.48
C LEU A 146 -8.28 -0.33 -16.91
N MET A 147 -7.30 -1.17 -17.23
CA MET A 147 -5.91 -0.97 -16.82
C MET A 147 -5.33 0.31 -17.44
N GLY A 148 -5.50 0.49 -18.74
CA GLY A 148 -5.02 1.68 -19.46
C GLY A 148 -5.60 2.96 -18.89
N LEU A 149 -6.91 2.98 -18.63
CA LEU A 149 -7.59 4.12 -18.00
C LEU A 149 -7.09 4.36 -16.57
N SER A 150 -6.94 3.31 -15.75
CA SER A 150 -6.45 3.44 -14.38
C SER A 150 -5.04 4.03 -14.31
N ILE A 151 -4.14 3.56 -15.18
CA ILE A 151 -2.77 4.08 -15.27
C ILE A 151 -2.79 5.53 -15.78
N ALA A 152 -3.58 5.82 -16.83
CA ALA A 152 -3.68 7.16 -17.39
C ALA A 152 -4.23 8.17 -16.38
N PHE A 153 -5.28 7.81 -15.64
CA PHE A 153 -5.82 8.66 -14.57
C PHE A 153 -4.84 8.82 -13.42
N GLY A 154 -4.22 7.72 -12.93
CA GLY A 154 -3.26 7.78 -11.83
C GLY A 154 -2.07 8.69 -12.14
N THR A 155 -1.44 8.51 -13.30
CA THR A 155 -0.29 9.33 -13.70
C THR A 155 -0.70 10.75 -14.16
N GLY A 156 -1.90 10.88 -14.75
CA GLY A 156 -2.44 12.15 -15.23
C GLY A 156 -2.76 13.10 -14.08
N ILE A 157 -3.43 12.63 -13.04
CA ILE A 157 -3.80 13.45 -11.87
C ILE A 157 -2.55 13.94 -11.15
N GLU A 158 -1.54 13.09 -10.96
CA GLU A 158 -0.29 13.47 -10.32
C GLU A 158 0.42 14.62 -11.09
N ARG A 159 0.46 14.53 -12.42
CA ARG A 159 1.10 15.55 -13.24
C ARG A 159 0.30 16.84 -13.38
N THR A 160 -1.02 16.78 -13.24
CA THR A 160 -1.92 17.93 -13.40
C THR A 160 -2.37 18.52 -12.06
N ALA A 161 -1.89 18.01 -10.92
CA ALA A 161 -2.24 18.53 -9.60
C ALA A 161 -2.01 20.06 -9.50
N GLY A 162 -0.93 20.59 -10.07
CA GLY A 162 -0.67 22.03 -10.15
C GLY A 162 -1.66 22.79 -11.03
N ALA A 163 -2.15 22.18 -12.11
CA ALA A 163 -3.15 22.78 -12.98
C ALA A 163 -4.57 22.73 -12.39
N LEU A 164 -4.88 21.66 -11.63
CA LEU A 164 -6.14 21.52 -10.89
C LEU A 164 -6.26 22.53 -9.76
N GLY A 165 -5.17 22.85 -9.06
CA GLY A 165 -5.11 23.91 -8.06
C GLY A 165 -5.43 25.30 -8.67
N GLY A 166 -4.96 25.56 -9.88
CA GLY A 166 -5.31 26.78 -10.64
C GLY A 166 -6.74 26.81 -11.16
N ALA A 167 -7.41 25.67 -11.30
CA ALA A 167 -8.80 25.55 -11.71
C ALA A 167 -9.81 25.61 -10.54
N GLY A 168 -9.37 25.97 -9.33
CA GLY A 168 -10.23 26.17 -8.17
C GLY A 168 -10.56 24.89 -7.39
N PHE A 169 -9.84 23.78 -7.65
CA PHE A 169 -9.90 22.61 -6.78
C PHE A 169 -9.14 22.89 -5.49
N PRO A 170 -9.66 22.41 -4.33
CA PRO A 170 -8.99 22.64 -3.06
C PRO A 170 -7.58 22.02 -3.04
N ALA A 171 -6.65 22.67 -2.34
CA ALA A 171 -5.21 22.31 -2.30
C ALA A 171 -4.88 20.90 -1.74
N TRP A 172 -5.90 20.12 -1.35
CA TRP A 172 -5.75 18.74 -0.87
C TRP A 172 -6.06 17.68 -1.96
N VAL A 173 -6.37 18.09 -3.18
CA VAL A 173 -6.43 17.25 -4.38
C VAL A 173 -5.10 17.25 -5.09
#